data_e27976e518f3010839d9e70fea0bb1fe
#
_entry.id   e27976e518f3010839d9e70fea0bb1fe
#
_cell.length_a   1.000
_cell.length_b   1.000
_cell.length_c   1.000
_cell.angle_alpha   90.00
_cell.angle_beta   90.00
_cell.angle_gamma   90.00
#
_symmetry.space_group_name_H-M   'P 1'
#
loop_
_entity.id
_entity.type
_entity.pdbx_description
1 polymer ?
#
loop_
_entity_poly.entity_id
_entity_poly.type
_entity_poly.pdbx_seq_one_letter_code
_entity_poly.pdbx_strand_id
1 'polypeptide(L)'
;MYKRIEIGNGQIEIQEHFRSPMVYLDHWALNDLSLNTTYRDRFINVMNERAGTLRLSVVNMIEISKQGDKNQVKSILDMLRDVEDCGLINMDPHQVIQKENTLISNPSSIVAVKNPSAEIEIVAAYLVAHNRPATWHVADIIATAVSEPPSKHMLESSTRFLTGMERLLEKGRSNPEYLKKASDRFKKLKLQGPKYQTATRELLVMAVDFILRNTKMKMADYSEWQDLFHVIVPVSYCDVIMIDRRWKAFISQTGFSYPKIARVFDRRSLERFFHAIEHWDSMTL
;
A
#
# COMPACT_ATOMS: atom_id res chain seq x y z
N MET A 1 4.86 -10.83 -10.11
CA MET A 1 4.25 -12.12 -10.54
C MET A 1 4.44 -13.15 -9.45
N TYR A 2 3.38 -13.91 -9.13
CA TYR A 2 3.45 -15.03 -8.20
C TYR A 2 3.61 -16.34 -8.95
N LYS A 3 4.51 -17.19 -8.50
CA LYS A 3 4.70 -18.53 -9.04
C LYS A 3 4.51 -19.56 -7.92
N ARG A 4 3.57 -20.46 -8.11
CA ARG A 4 3.40 -21.63 -7.24
C ARG A 4 4.41 -22.70 -7.63
N ILE A 5 5.17 -23.18 -6.68
CA ILE A 5 6.11 -24.30 -6.86
C ILE A 5 5.73 -25.42 -5.90
N GLU A 6 5.50 -26.63 -6.40
CA GLU A 6 5.32 -27.81 -5.57
C GLU A 6 6.69 -28.37 -5.21
N ILE A 7 7.03 -28.37 -3.91
CA ILE A 7 8.34 -28.83 -3.41
C ILE A 7 8.32 -30.27 -2.85
N GLY A 8 7.25 -31.02 -3.12
CA GLY A 8 7.05 -32.39 -2.65
C GLY A 8 6.29 -32.48 -1.33
N ASN A 9 5.82 -33.68 -0.98
CA ASN A 9 5.02 -33.96 0.24
C ASN A 9 3.79 -33.05 0.43
N GLY A 10 3.20 -32.52 -0.64
CA GLY A 10 2.06 -31.61 -0.57
C GLY A 10 2.40 -30.19 -0.09
N GLN A 11 3.67 -29.87 0.06
CA GLN A 11 4.10 -28.51 0.37
C GLN A 11 4.17 -27.66 -0.89
N ILE A 12 3.70 -26.42 -0.75
CA ILE A 12 3.67 -25.43 -1.83
C ILE A 12 4.55 -24.26 -1.41
N GLU A 13 5.49 -23.88 -2.27
CA GLU A 13 6.23 -22.64 -2.18
C GLU A 13 5.62 -21.61 -3.14
N ILE A 14 5.43 -20.39 -2.67
CA ILE A 14 5.01 -19.26 -3.51
C ILE A 14 6.20 -18.33 -3.67
N GLN A 15 6.71 -18.27 -4.89
CA GLN A 15 7.76 -17.30 -5.24
C GLN A 15 7.16 -16.02 -5.78
N GLU A 16 7.64 -14.90 -5.27
CA GLU A 16 7.28 -13.57 -5.71
C GLU A 16 8.47 -12.92 -6.42
N HIS A 17 8.18 -12.34 -7.59
CA HIS A 17 9.15 -11.55 -8.33
C HIS A 17 8.54 -10.17 -8.58
N PHE A 18 9.14 -9.14 -8.00
CA PHE A 18 8.74 -7.76 -8.24
C PHE A 18 9.89 -7.00 -8.89
N ARG A 19 9.52 -6.16 -9.85
CA ARG A 19 10.47 -5.35 -10.63
C ARG A 19 10.18 -3.88 -10.46
N SER A 20 11.22 -3.08 -10.43
CA SER A 20 11.07 -1.63 -10.47
C SER A 20 10.78 -1.14 -11.91
N PRO A 21 9.96 -0.10 -12.06
CA PRO A 21 9.33 0.64 -10.97
C PRO A 21 8.19 -0.14 -10.29
N MET A 22 8.22 -0.23 -8.97
CA MET A 22 7.08 -0.69 -8.18
C MET A 22 6.13 0.48 -8.01
N VAL A 23 4.93 0.36 -8.59
CA VAL A 23 3.92 1.42 -8.60
C VAL A 23 2.77 1.05 -7.66
N TYR A 24 2.30 1.99 -6.86
CA TYR A 24 1.11 1.83 -6.03
C TYR A 24 0.08 2.91 -6.36
N LEU A 25 -1.16 2.49 -6.52
CA LEU A 25 -2.30 3.37 -6.79
C LEU A 25 -3.31 3.27 -5.64
N ASP A 26 -3.65 4.39 -5.05
CA ASP A 26 -4.81 4.53 -4.20
C ASP A 26 -6.10 4.24 -4.99
N HIS A 27 -7.17 3.91 -4.30
CA HIS A 27 -8.44 3.50 -4.91
C HIS A 27 -8.99 4.52 -5.92
N TRP A 28 -8.97 5.82 -5.59
CA TRP A 28 -9.42 6.85 -6.53
C TRP A 28 -8.56 6.88 -7.81
N ALA A 29 -7.26 6.59 -7.69
CA ALA A 29 -6.36 6.57 -8.84
C ALA A 29 -6.62 5.34 -9.73
N LEU A 30 -6.90 4.18 -9.13
CA LEU A 30 -7.36 3.00 -9.86
C LEU A 30 -8.64 3.30 -10.65
N ASN A 31 -9.60 3.97 -10.02
CA ASN A 31 -10.84 4.39 -10.65
C ASN A 31 -10.60 5.36 -11.81
N ASP A 32 -9.90 6.46 -11.57
CA ASP A 32 -9.66 7.50 -12.57
C ASP A 32 -8.92 6.94 -13.80
N LEU A 33 -7.88 6.11 -13.57
CA LEU A 33 -7.13 5.51 -14.66
C LEU A 33 -7.94 4.47 -15.43
N SER A 34 -8.70 3.61 -14.75
CA SER A 34 -9.48 2.56 -15.41
C SER A 34 -10.64 3.08 -16.25
N LEU A 35 -11.24 4.21 -15.88
CA LEU A 35 -12.38 4.80 -16.58
C LEU A 35 -11.98 5.70 -17.76
N ASN A 36 -10.80 6.28 -17.72
CA ASN A 36 -10.29 7.11 -18.81
C ASN A 36 -9.43 6.26 -19.75
N THR A 37 -9.96 5.92 -20.92
CA THR A 37 -9.28 5.02 -21.88
C THR A 37 -7.87 5.49 -22.25
N THR A 38 -7.67 6.80 -22.46
CA THR A 38 -6.36 7.35 -22.81
C THR A 38 -5.34 7.15 -21.69
N TYR A 39 -5.73 7.41 -20.44
CA TYR A 39 -4.84 7.22 -19.30
C TYR A 39 -4.65 5.74 -18.97
N ARG A 40 -5.70 4.93 -19.12
CA ARG A 40 -5.62 3.49 -18.94
C ARG A 40 -4.61 2.86 -19.89
N ASP A 41 -4.76 3.12 -21.18
CA ASP A 41 -3.91 2.53 -22.21
C ASP A 41 -2.47 3.01 -22.07
N ARG A 42 -2.26 4.30 -21.74
CA ARG A 42 -0.93 4.84 -21.42
C ARG A 42 -0.32 4.17 -20.20
N PHE A 43 -1.10 3.94 -19.14
CA PHE A 43 -0.62 3.28 -17.91
C PHE A 43 -0.22 1.83 -18.18
N ILE A 44 -1.07 1.06 -18.85
CA ILE A 44 -0.78 -0.33 -19.21
C ILE A 44 0.48 -0.40 -20.07
N ASN A 45 0.57 0.40 -21.13
CA ASN A 45 1.71 0.40 -22.02
C ASN A 45 3.01 0.72 -21.28
N VAL A 46 3.04 1.77 -20.48
CA VAL A 46 4.27 2.15 -19.77
C VAL A 46 4.68 1.12 -18.72
N MET A 47 3.72 0.53 -18.00
CA MET A 47 4.02 -0.52 -17.03
C MET A 47 4.61 -1.77 -17.69
N ASN A 48 4.03 -2.20 -18.81
CA ASN A 48 4.49 -3.37 -19.54
C ASN A 48 5.84 -3.11 -20.25
N GLU A 49 6.03 -1.95 -20.88
CA GLU A 49 7.30 -1.56 -21.50
C GLU A 49 8.46 -1.47 -20.50
N ARG A 50 8.19 -0.99 -19.29
CA ARG A 50 9.18 -0.90 -18.20
C ARG A 50 9.32 -2.19 -17.42
N ALA A 51 8.51 -3.20 -17.73
CA ALA A 51 8.40 -4.43 -16.93
C ALA A 51 8.23 -4.16 -15.43
N GLY A 52 7.54 -3.05 -15.10
CA GLY A 52 7.30 -2.62 -13.72
C GLY A 52 6.22 -3.46 -13.04
N THR A 53 6.17 -3.42 -11.72
CA THR A 53 5.17 -4.16 -10.93
C THR A 53 4.12 -3.20 -10.35
N LEU A 54 2.84 -3.40 -10.67
CA LEU A 54 1.74 -2.73 -9.99
C LEU A 54 1.46 -3.42 -8.66
N ARG A 55 1.61 -2.68 -7.55
CA ARG A 55 1.36 -3.17 -6.21
C ARG A 55 -0.07 -2.84 -5.80
N LEU A 56 -0.78 -3.83 -5.28
CA LEU A 56 -2.13 -3.73 -4.77
C LEU A 56 -2.17 -4.21 -3.33
N SER A 57 -3.21 -3.82 -2.60
CA SER A 57 -3.37 -4.18 -1.19
C SER A 57 -4.75 -4.78 -0.93
N VAL A 58 -4.90 -5.44 0.21
CA VAL A 58 -6.22 -5.87 0.70
C VAL A 58 -7.16 -4.67 0.85
N VAL A 59 -6.65 -3.49 1.17
CA VAL A 59 -7.47 -2.28 1.26
C VAL A 59 -8.05 -1.92 -0.11
N ASN A 60 -7.24 -1.94 -1.20
CA ASN A 60 -7.78 -1.78 -2.56
C ASN A 60 -8.87 -2.80 -2.88
N MET A 61 -8.66 -4.08 -2.50
CA MET A 61 -9.64 -5.14 -2.72
C MET A 61 -10.97 -4.86 -2.00
N ILE A 62 -10.91 -4.43 -0.72
CA ILE A 62 -12.08 -4.08 0.08
C ILE A 62 -12.81 -2.88 -0.54
N GLU A 63 -12.10 -1.87 -0.99
CA GLU A 63 -12.69 -0.67 -1.60
C GLU A 63 -13.34 -1.00 -2.94
N ILE A 64 -12.70 -1.80 -3.80
CA ILE A 64 -13.28 -2.27 -5.05
C ILE A 64 -14.55 -3.10 -4.78
N SER A 65 -14.53 -3.96 -3.75
CA SER A 65 -15.69 -4.79 -3.40
C SER A 65 -16.90 -4.00 -2.90
N LYS A 66 -16.67 -2.81 -2.32
CA LYS A 66 -17.73 -1.92 -1.85
C LYS A 66 -18.33 -1.05 -2.95
N GLN A 67 -17.74 -1.04 -4.14
CA GLN A 67 -18.28 -0.26 -5.24
C GLN A 67 -19.60 -0.82 -5.74
N GLY A 68 -20.64 0.04 -5.77
CA GLY A 68 -21.96 -0.33 -6.28
C GLY A 68 -22.02 -0.42 -7.80
N ASP A 69 -21.13 0.24 -8.52
CA ASP A 69 -21.11 0.25 -9.99
C ASP A 69 -20.29 -0.91 -10.54
N LYS A 70 -21.00 -1.92 -11.05
CA LYS A 70 -20.39 -3.12 -11.64
C LYS A 70 -19.54 -2.81 -12.89
N ASN A 71 -19.86 -1.77 -13.64
CA ASN A 71 -19.09 -1.39 -14.83
C ASN A 71 -17.75 -0.81 -14.43
N GLN A 72 -17.73 -0.02 -13.37
CA GLN A 72 -16.50 0.52 -12.81
C GLN A 72 -15.59 -0.58 -12.27
N VAL A 73 -16.16 -1.52 -11.48
CA VAL A 73 -15.43 -2.71 -11.03
C VAL A 73 -14.84 -3.49 -12.20
N LYS A 74 -15.65 -3.73 -13.24
CA LYS A 74 -15.19 -4.41 -14.45
C LYS A 74 -14.03 -3.66 -15.11
N SER A 75 -14.12 -2.35 -15.28
CA SER A 75 -13.07 -1.54 -15.89
C SER A 75 -11.75 -1.62 -15.12
N ILE A 76 -11.80 -1.62 -13.77
CA ILE A 76 -10.61 -1.81 -12.94
C ILE A 76 -10.02 -3.21 -13.18
N LEU A 77 -10.85 -4.26 -13.11
CA LEU A 77 -10.37 -5.63 -13.28
C LEU A 77 -9.77 -5.87 -14.68
N ASP A 78 -10.37 -5.29 -15.71
CA ASP A 78 -9.85 -5.36 -17.07
C ASP A 78 -8.49 -4.64 -17.16
N MET A 79 -8.35 -3.43 -16.62
CA MET A 79 -7.07 -2.72 -16.56
C MET A 79 -6.00 -3.54 -15.80
N LEU A 80 -6.36 -4.14 -14.66
CA LEU A 80 -5.44 -4.95 -13.87
C LEU A 80 -4.97 -6.21 -14.63
N ARG A 81 -5.83 -6.84 -15.44
CA ARG A 81 -5.46 -8.01 -16.25
C ARG A 81 -4.51 -7.66 -17.40
N ASP A 82 -4.64 -6.44 -17.91
CA ASP A 82 -3.81 -5.95 -19.02
C ASP A 82 -2.41 -5.52 -18.56
N VAL A 83 -2.19 -5.28 -17.25
CA VAL A 83 -0.87 -5.06 -16.65
C VAL A 83 -0.21 -6.41 -16.37
N GLU A 84 0.91 -6.70 -17.05
CA GLU A 84 1.57 -8.02 -17.00
C GLU A 84 2.02 -8.45 -15.61
N ASP A 85 2.51 -7.51 -14.79
CA ASP A 85 3.04 -7.81 -13.48
C ASP A 85 2.31 -7.04 -12.37
N CYS A 86 1.50 -7.77 -11.62
CA CYS A 86 0.78 -7.28 -10.45
C CYS A 86 1.17 -8.10 -9.21
N GLY A 87 1.30 -7.42 -8.07
CA GLY A 87 1.62 -8.06 -6.80
C GLY A 87 0.91 -7.43 -5.61
N LEU A 88 0.77 -8.17 -4.52
CA LEU A 88 0.19 -7.65 -3.28
C LEU A 88 1.27 -7.00 -2.40
N ILE A 89 0.89 -6.00 -1.63
CA ILE A 89 1.72 -5.37 -0.61
C ILE A 89 1.01 -5.43 0.74
N ASN A 90 1.78 -5.77 1.79
CA ASN A 90 1.27 -5.77 3.15
C ASN A 90 0.94 -4.34 3.59
N MET A 91 -0.27 -4.15 4.10
CA MET A 91 -0.76 -2.86 4.59
C MET A 91 -0.73 -2.73 6.11
N ASP A 92 -0.38 -3.78 6.85
CA ASP A 92 -0.23 -3.70 8.30
C ASP A 92 1.16 -3.16 8.68
N PRO A 93 1.26 -1.88 9.09
CA PRO A 93 2.56 -1.29 9.43
C PRO A 93 3.23 -2.00 10.61
N HIS A 94 2.46 -2.59 11.54
CA HIS A 94 3.01 -3.28 12.69
C HIS A 94 3.71 -4.58 12.28
N GLN A 95 3.09 -5.37 11.42
CA GLN A 95 3.70 -6.59 10.88
C GLN A 95 4.96 -6.26 10.07
N VAL A 96 4.89 -5.22 9.24
CA VAL A 96 6.04 -4.76 8.46
C VAL A 96 7.18 -4.32 9.38
N ILE A 97 6.92 -3.50 10.39
CA ILE A 97 7.93 -3.04 11.35
C ILE A 97 8.51 -4.22 12.16
N GLN A 98 7.71 -5.22 12.51
CA GLN A 98 8.23 -6.42 13.18
C GLN A 98 9.21 -7.18 12.28
N LYS A 99 8.87 -7.37 10.99
CA LYS A 99 9.77 -7.98 10.00
C LYS A 99 11.04 -7.15 9.83
N GLU A 100 10.93 -5.83 9.67
CA GLU A 100 12.08 -4.91 9.59
C GLU A 100 13.01 -5.06 10.80
N ASN A 101 12.47 -5.08 12.02
CA ASN A 101 13.25 -5.25 13.25
C ASN A 101 14.00 -6.61 13.28
N THR A 102 13.34 -7.69 12.86
CA THR A 102 13.97 -9.02 12.79
C THR A 102 15.15 -9.02 11.82
N LEU A 103 15.02 -8.34 10.71
CA LEU A 103 16.02 -8.28 9.65
C LEU A 103 17.20 -7.36 10.01
N ILE A 104 16.95 -6.26 10.71
CA ILE A 104 18.01 -5.40 11.28
C ILE A 104 18.86 -6.19 12.27
N SER A 105 18.23 -7.10 13.03
CA SER A 105 18.92 -7.97 13.99
C SER A 105 19.73 -9.09 13.30
N ASN A 106 19.44 -9.38 12.02
CA ASN A 106 20.15 -10.38 11.23
C ASN A 106 20.49 -9.84 9.83
N PRO A 107 21.62 -9.12 9.65
CA PRO A 107 21.98 -8.44 8.41
C PRO A 107 22.07 -9.33 7.17
N SER A 108 22.34 -10.63 7.33
CA SER A 108 22.36 -11.58 6.20
C SER A 108 20.98 -11.78 5.55
N SER A 109 19.91 -11.39 6.22
CA SER A 109 18.51 -11.48 5.75
C SER A 109 18.01 -10.19 5.09
N ILE A 110 18.83 -9.15 4.99
CA ILE A 110 18.42 -7.80 4.50
C ILE A 110 17.84 -7.82 3.08
N VAL A 111 18.27 -8.77 2.25
CA VAL A 111 17.74 -8.94 0.88
C VAL A 111 16.23 -9.22 0.87
N ALA A 112 15.70 -9.85 1.92
CA ALA A 112 14.28 -10.19 2.02
C ALA A 112 13.37 -9.01 2.41
N VAL A 113 13.92 -7.88 2.92
CA VAL A 113 13.11 -6.72 3.34
C VAL A 113 12.62 -5.88 2.17
N LYS A 114 13.26 -5.96 1.02
CA LYS A 114 12.82 -5.19 -0.17
C LYS A 114 11.39 -5.49 -0.59
N ASN A 115 10.76 -6.48 0.06
CA ASN A 115 9.43 -6.93 -0.29
C ASN A 115 8.63 -7.37 0.94
N PRO A 116 7.90 -6.47 1.60
CA PRO A 116 7.00 -6.84 2.68
C PRO A 116 5.73 -7.47 2.10
N SER A 117 5.88 -8.60 1.45
CA SER A 117 4.75 -9.40 1.07
C SER A 117 4.37 -10.26 2.28
N ALA A 118 3.32 -9.90 2.94
CA ALA A 118 2.84 -10.65 4.08
C ALA A 118 1.52 -11.34 3.82
N GLU A 119 0.95 -11.08 2.69
CA GLU A 119 -0.34 -11.67 2.35
C GLU A 119 -0.17 -12.93 1.49
N ILE A 120 1.08 -13.43 1.36
CA ILE A 120 1.35 -14.76 0.78
C ILE A 120 0.49 -15.84 1.43
N GLU A 121 0.30 -15.78 2.76
CA GLU A 121 -0.52 -16.77 3.44
C GLU A 121 -1.99 -16.70 3.02
N ILE A 122 -2.54 -15.51 2.86
CA ILE A 122 -3.92 -15.30 2.35
C ILE A 122 -4.01 -15.79 0.91
N VAL A 123 -3.02 -15.43 0.10
CA VAL A 123 -2.91 -15.84 -1.29
C VAL A 123 -2.75 -17.36 -1.39
N ALA A 124 -1.88 -17.98 -0.59
CA ALA A 124 -1.68 -19.40 -0.55
C ALA A 124 -2.97 -20.15 -0.16
N ALA A 125 -3.64 -19.69 0.89
CA ALA A 125 -4.91 -20.23 1.33
C ALA A 125 -5.97 -20.15 0.23
N TYR A 126 -6.04 -19.01 -0.46
CA TYR A 126 -6.94 -18.82 -1.59
C TYR A 126 -6.64 -19.79 -2.75
N LEU A 127 -5.38 -19.91 -3.16
CA LEU A 127 -4.98 -20.81 -4.24
C LEU A 127 -5.29 -22.27 -3.93
N VAL A 128 -5.04 -22.69 -2.68
CA VAL A 128 -5.34 -24.06 -2.21
C VAL A 128 -6.84 -24.30 -2.21
N ALA A 129 -7.63 -23.37 -1.67
CA ALA A 129 -9.09 -23.49 -1.56
C ALA A 129 -9.78 -23.58 -2.94
N HIS A 130 -9.23 -22.95 -3.96
CA HIS A 130 -9.84 -22.84 -5.29
C HIS A 130 -9.18 -23.74 -6.36
N ASN A 131 -8.24 -24.60 -5.95
CA ASN A 131 -7.55 -25.54 -6.86
C ASN A 131 -7.02 -24.88 -8.15
N ARG A 132 -6.44 -23.67 -8.02
CA ARG A 132 -6.02 -22.81 -9.12
C ARG A 132 -4.71 -23.29 -9.75
N PRO A 133 -4.50 -23.02 -11.07
CA PRO A 133 -3.30 -23.42 -11.80
C PRO A 133 -2.03 -22.77 -11.21
N ALA A 134 -0.87 -23.25 -11.64
CA ALA A 134 0.45 -22.81 -11.17
C ALA A 134 0.75 -21.32 -11.41
N THR A 135 0.05 -20.70 -12.35
CA THR A 135 0.15 -19.24 -12.64
C THR A 135 -1.23 -18.63 -12.58
N TRP A 136 -1.36 -17.52 -11.90
CA TRP A 136 -2.60 -16.75 -11.77
C TRP A 136 -2.29 -15.28 -11.62
N HIS A 137 -3.24 -14.45 -11.98
CA HIS A 137 -3.15 -13.02 -11.92
C HIS A 137 -3.83 -12.47 -10.66
N VAL A 138 -3.28 -11.43 -10.05
CA VAL A 138 -3.87 -10.78 -8.86
C VAL A 138 -5.29 -10.30 -9.12
N ALA A 139 -5.61 -9.86 -10.35
CA ALA A 139 -6.97 -9.49 -10.74
C ALA A 139 -7.99 -10.61 -10.53
N ASP A 140 -7.60 -11.89 -10.62
CA ASP A 140 -8.51 -13.02 -10.41
C ASP A 140 -8.86 -13.20 -8.93
N ILE A 141 -7.89 -12.92 -8.03
CA ILE A 141 -8.15 -12.90 -6.58
C ILE A 141 -9.13 -11.79 -6.26
N ILE A 142 -8.89 -10.59 -6.79
CA ILE A 142 -9.76 -9.44 -6.57
C ILE A 142 -11.16 -9.73 -7.11
N ALA A 143 -11.28 -10.28 -8.31
CA ALA A 143 -12.57 -10.65 -8.90
C ALA A 143 -13.36 -11.64 -8.03
N THR A 144 -12.68 -12.60 -7.42
CA THR A 144 -13.32 -13.55 -6.51
C THR A 144 -13.71 -12.87 -5.20
N ALA A 145 -12.80 -12.09 -4.60
CA ALA A 145 -13.10 -11.35 -3.38
C ALA A 145 -14.27 -10.36 -3.53
N VAL A 146 -14.40 -9.75 -4.71
CA VAL A 146 -15.52 -8.85 -5.05
C VAL A 146 -16.85 -9.61 -5.21
N SER A 147 -16.81 -10.86 -5.65
CA SER A 147 -18.01 -11.68 -5.81
C SER A 147 -18.56 -12.24 -4.48
N GLU A 148 -17.74 -12.22 -3.43
CA GLU A 148 -18.11 -12.73 -2.11
C GLU A 148 -18.48 -11.57 -1.17
N PRO A 149 -19.62 -11.63 -0.47
CA PRO A 149 -19.96 -10.60 0.51
C PRO A 149 -18.95 -10.62 1.66
N PRO A 150 -18.58 -9.44 2.21
CA PRO A 150 -17.66 -9.37 3.33
C PRO A 150 -18.21 -10.16 4.52
N SER A 151 -17.38 -10.98 5.13
CA SER A 151 -17.80 -11.82 6.25
C SER A 151 -18.25 -10.96 7.44
N LYS A 152 -19.24 -11.43 8.19
CA LYS A 152 -19.71 -10.78 9.44
C LYS A 152 -18.54 -10.49 10.39
N HIS A 153 -17.59 -11.40 10.47
CA HIS A 153 -16.38 -11.27 11.30
C HIS A 153 -15.49 -10.10 10.86
N MET A 154 -15.34 -9.85 9.56
CA MET A 154 -14.58 -8.68 9.07
C MET A 154 -15.25 -7.36 9.47
N LEU A 155 -16.58 -7.29 9.38
CA LEU A 155 -17.33 -6.09 9.79
C LEU A 155 -17.21 -5.83 11.29
N GLU A 156 -17.32 -6.86 12.13
CA GLU A 156 -17.18 -6.75 13.58
C GLU A 156 -15.75 -6.38 13.99
N SER A 157 -14.74 -6.92 13.31
CA SER A 157 -13.33 -6.59 13.56
C SER A 157 -13.03 -5.14 13.19
N SER A 158 -13.56 -4.66 12.05
CA SER A 158 -13.43 -3.26 11.63
C SER A 158 -14.06 -2.30 12.66
N THR A 159 -15.26 -2.61 13.17
CA THR A 159 -15.93 -1.78 14.17
C THR A 159 -15.14 -1.71 15.48
N ARG A 160 -14.62 -2.85 15.96
CA ARG A 160 -13.78 -2.89 17.17
C ARG A 160 -12.49 -2.09 17.01
N PHE A 161 -11.84 -2.21 15.85
CA PHE A 161 -10.64 -1.44 15.53
C PHE A 161 -10.92 0.06 15.59
N LEU A 162 -11.95 0.55 14.89
CA LEU A 162 -12.34 1.97 14.90
C LEU A 162 -12.58 2.50 16.31
N THR A 163 -13.39 1.81 17.08
CA THR A 163 -13.71 2.22 18.47
C THR A 163 -12.43 2.31 19.32
N GLY A 164 -11.50 1.38 19.13
CA GLY A 164 -10.19 1.40 19.81
C GLY A 164 -9.34 2.62 19.42
N MET A 165 -9.27 2.90 18.12
CA MET A 165 -8.48 4.03 17.60
C MET A 165 -9.06 5.38 17.97
N GLU A 166 -10.38 5.56 17.93
CA GLU A 166 -11.06 6.79 18.39
C GLU A 166 -10.72 7.09 19.85
N ARG A 167 -10.85 6.09 20.74
CA ARG A 167 -10.50 6.25 22.16
C ARG A 167 -9.03 6.64 22.36
N LEU A 168 -8.11 6.06 21.59
CA LEU A 168 -6.68 6.41 21.67
C LEU A 168 -6.43 7.84 21.20
N LEU A 169 -7.09 8.29 20.13
CA LEU A 169 -6.98 9.67 19.66
C LEU A 169 -7.56 10.67 20.64
N GLU A 170 -8.74 10.40 21.21
CA GLU A 170 -9.34 11.26 22.23
C GLU A 170 -8.44 11.39 23.46
N LYS A 171 -7.94 10.25 23.97
CA LYS A 171 -7.00 10.23 25.09
C LYS A 171 -5.71 11.00 24.78
N GLY A 172 -5.18 10.85 23.58
CA GLY A 172 -3.98 11.57 23.12
C GLY A 172 -4.23 13.07 23.01
N ARG A 173 -5.38 13.49 22.44
CA ARG A 173 -5.74 14.89 22.24
C ARG A 173 -6.11 15.61 23.53
N SER A 174 -6.68 14.91 24.50
CA SER A 174 -7.04 15.47 25.80
C SER A 174 -5.82 15.66 26.74
N ASN A 175 -4.64 15.15 26.39
CA ASN A 175 -3.43 15.24 27.18
C ASN A 175 -2.41 16.24 26.60
N PRO A 176 -2.30 17.47 27.13
CA PRO A 176 -1.39 18.50 26.61
C PRO A 176 0.09 18.08 26.63
N GLU A 177 0.51 17.32 27.62
CA GLU A 177 1.89 16.82 27.72
C GLU A 177 2.19 15.82 26.60
N TYR A 178 1.23 14.93 26.31
CA TYR A 178 1.35 13.98 25.21
C TYR A 178 1.44 14.67 23.85
N LEU A 179 0.61 15.69 23.61
CA LEU A 179 0.65 16.51 22.39
C LEU A 179 1.98 17.26 22.23
N LYS A 180 2.53 17.78 23.34
CA LYS A 180 3.86 18.42 23.33
C LYS A 180 4.93 17.39 22.95
N LYS A 181 4.95 16.23 23.61
CA LYS A 181 5.90 15.14 23.30
C LYS A 181 5.79 14.66 21.85
N ALA A 182 4.57 14.52 21.31
CA ALA A 182 4.33 14.17 19.92
C ALA A 182 4.91 15.22 18.95
N SER A 183 4.69 16.52 19.25
CA SER A 183 5.25 17.61 18.44
C SER A 183 6.78 17.62 18.45
N ASP A 184 7.39 17.38 19.60
CA ASP A 184 8.85 17.36 19.74
C ASP A 184 9.47 16.13 19.03
N ARG A 185 8.81 14.96 19.10
CA ARG A 185 9.22 13.79 18.32
C ARG A 185 9.16 14.05 16.82
N PHE A 186 8.06 14.64 16.33
CA PHE A 186 7.91 14.96 14.91
C PHE A 186 9.03 15.87 14.41
N LYS A 187 9.35 16.94 15.15
CA LYS A 187 10.45 17.83 14.83
C LYS A 187 11.79 17.10 14.81
N LYS A 188 12.05 16.27 15.82
CA LYS A 188 13.28 15.50 15.93
C LYS A 188 13.46 14.51 14.79
N LEU A 189 12.42 13.75 14.42
CA LEU A 189 12.47 12.81 13.31
C LEU A 189 12.70 13.52 11.98
N LYS A 190 12.03 14.64 11.76
CA LYS A 190 12.23 15.47 10.57
C LYS A 190 13.68 15.93 10.39
N LEU A 191 14.33 16.33 11.49
CA LEU A 191 15.72 16.82 11.46
C LEU A 191 16.75 15.69 11.27
N GLN A 192 16.50 14.52 11.89
CA GLN A 192 17.45 13.40 11.86
C GLN A 192 17.33 12.54 10.61
N GLY A 193 16.19 12.62 9.90
CA GLY A 193 15.87 11.69 8.83
C GLY A 193 15.59 10.26 9.34
N PRO A 194 15.26 9.33 8.43
CA PRO A 194 14.97 7.96 8.80
C PRO A 194 16.23 7.25 9.34
N LYS A 195 16.08 6.60 10.50
CA LYS A 195 17.14 5.83 11.15
C LYS A 195 17.30 4.41 10.61
N TYR A 196 16.22 3.88 10.00
CA TYR A 196 16.16 2.52 9.49
C TYR A 196 16.37 2.51 7.98
N GLN A 197 16.63 1.35 7.41
CA GLN A 197 16.72 1.18 5.96
C GLN A 197 15.41 1.53 5.26
N THR A 198 14.28 1.25 5.93
CA THR A 198 12.95 1.64 5.48
C THR A 198 12.41 2.78 6.34
N ALA A 199 11.49 3.55 5.79
CA ALA A 199 10.89 4.68 6.49
C ALA A 199 9.61 4.32 7.28
N THR A 200 9.16 3.05 7.27
CA THR A 200 7.84 2.64 7.77
C THR A 200 7.57 3.09 9.20
N ARG A 201 8.50 2.82 10.11
CA ARG A 201 8.32 3.17 11.52
C ARG A 201 8.28 4.67 11.75
N GLU A 202 9.18 5.42 11.12
CA GLU A 202 9.24 6.87 11.22
C GLU A 202 7.99 7.50 10.62
N LEU A 203 7.55 7.03 9.46
CA LEU A 203 6.32 7.50 8.81
C LEU A 203 5.09 7.23 9.66
N LEU A 204 4.97 6.03 10.27
CA LEU A 204 3.86 5.71 11.16
C LEU A 204 3.82 6.64 12.37
N VAL A 205 4.94 6.84 13.05
CA VAL A 205 5.01 7.75 14.19
C VAL A 205 4.68 9.19 13.80
N MET A 206 5.23 9.66 12.66
CA MET A 206 4.96 11.01 12.16
C MET A 206 3.50 11.18 11.73
N ALA A 207 2.88 10.15 11.16
CA ALA A 207 1.47 10.19 10.76
C ALA A 207 0.56 10.25 11.98
N VAL A 208 0.81 9.45 13.01
CA VAL A 208 0.06 9.51 14.28
C VAL A 208 0.22 10.89 14.93
N ASP A 209 1.44 11.42 15.01
CA ASP A 209 1.70 12.75 15.57
C ASP A 209 1.03 13.86 14.74
N PHE A 210 0.96 13.70 13.40
CA PHE A 210 0.24 14.61 12.50
C PHE A 210 -1.26 14.60 12.75
N ILE A 211 -1.88 13.42 12.86
CA ILE A 211 -3.30 13.25 13.16
C ILE A 211 -3.64 13.84 14.54
N LEU A 212 -2.84 13.56 15.55
CA LEU A 212 -3.05 14.06 16.90
C LEU A 212 -3.04 15.59 16.97
N ARG A 213 -2.11 16.23 16.27
CA ARG A 213 -1.99 17.71 16.24
C ARG A 213 -3.05 18.38 15.39
N ASN A 214 -3.57 17.68 14.39
CA ASN A 214 -4.60 18.23 13.50
C ASN A 214 -5.99 17.88 14.03
N THR A 215 -6.50 18.69 14.94
CA THR A 215 -7.83 18.48 15.57
C THR A 215 -8.99 18.51 14.59
N LYS A 216 -8.81 19.06 13.38
CA LYS A 216 -9.80 19.04 12.30
C LYS A 216 -9.90 17.67 11.61
N MET A 217 -8.87 16.84 11.72
CA MET A 217 -8.90 15.46 11.24
C MET A 217 -9.66 14.62 12.26
N LYS A 218 -10.88 14.27 11.95
CA LYS A 218 -11.71 13.50 12.89
C LYS A 218 -11.31 12.03 12.95
N MET A 219 -10.83 11.45 11.85
CA MET A 219 -10.56 10.00 11.74
C MET A 219 -11.77 9.17 12.21
N ALA A 220 -12.97 9.68 11.89
CA ALA A 220 -14.23 9.24 12.49
C ALA A 220 -14.78 7.95 11.87
N ASP A 221 -14.29 7.59 10.69
CA ASP A 221 -14.75 6.41 9.99
C ASP A 221 -13.59 5.52 9.52
N TYR A 222 -13.95 4.32 9.12
CA TYR A 222 -12.98 3.32 8.68
C TYR A 222 -12.24 3.74 7.41
N SER A 223 -12.88 4.52 6.53
CA SER A 223 -12.26 4.98 5.28
C SER A 223 -11.07 5.90 5.54
N GLU A 224 -11.15 6.76 6.54
CA GLU A 224 -10.03 7.64 6.91
C GLU A 224 -8.81 6.88 7.44
N TRP A 225 -9.03 5.75 8.13
CA TRP A 225 -7.95 4.85 8.54
C TRP A 225 -7.41 4.03 7.36
N GLN A 226 -8.27 3.63 6.43
CA GLN A 226 -7.86 3.00 5.20
C GLN A 226 -6.92 3.93 4.40
N ASP A 227 -7.27 5.22 4.25
CA ASP A 227 -6.41 6.22 3.64
C ASP A 227 -5.02 6.29 4.28
N LEU A 228 -4.92 6.18 5.61
CA LEU A 228 -3.64 6.13 6.31
C LEU A 228 -2.84 4.88 5.91
N PHE A 229 -3.50 3.72 5.81
CA PHE A 229 -2.83 2.48 5.42
C PHE A 229 -2.33 2.54 3.98
N HIS A 230 -3.03 3.21 3.06
CA HIS A 230 -2.54 3.48 1.71
C HIS A 230 -1.25 4.30 1.68
N VAL A 231 -0.86 4.92 2.79
CA VAL A 231 0.32 5.79 2.86
C VAL A 231 1.53 5.08 3.44
N ILE A 232 1.42 4.48 4.62
CA ILE A 232 2.60 4.13 5.43
C ILE A 232 3.50 3.11 4.72
N VAL A 233 2.98 1.96 4.35
CA VAL A 233 3.78 0.90 3.75
C VAL A 233 4.08 1.17 2.27
N PRO A 234 3.11 1.57 1.42
CA PRO A 234 3.42 1.87 0.03
C PRO A 234 4.45 2.98 -0.14
N VAL A 235 4.39 4.05 0.67
CA VAL A 235 5.41 5.12 0.64
C VAL A 235 6.79 4.61 0.99
N SER A 236 6.89 3.62 1.89
CA SER A 236 8.18 3.07 2.31
C SER A 236 8.78 2.08 1.31
N TYR A 237 7.96 1.39 0.52
CA TYR A 237 8.40 0.22 -0.26
C TYR A 237 8.15 0.29 -1.77
N CYS A 238 7.27 1.16 -2.23
CA CYS A 238 7.12 1.37 -3.66
C CYS A 238 8.09 2.45 -4.17
N ASP A 239 8.26 2.50 -5.48
CA ASP A 239 9.12 3.49 -6.13
C ASP A 239 8.32 4.74 -6.50
N VAL A 240 7.08 4.53 -6.97
CA VAL A 240 6.17 5.60 -7.41
C VAL A 240 4.78 5.32 -6.83
N ILE A 241 4.17 6.32 -6.22
CA ILE A 241 2.83 6.17 -5.65
C ILE A 241 1.92 7.34 -6.01
N MET A 242 0.62 7.02 -6.14
CA MET A 242 -0.43 8.02 -6.33
C MET A 242 -1.44 7.88 -5.19
N ILE A 243 -1.51 8.92 -4.33
CA ILE A 243 -2.33 8.94 -3.11
C ILE A 243 -3.12 10.24 -2.98
N ASP A 244 -4.02 10.30 -2.00
CA ASP A 244 -4.81 11.48 -1.69
C ASP A 244 -3.93 12.71 -1.40
N ARG A 245 -4.40 13.88 -1.83
CA ARG A 245 -3.70 15.16 -1.65
C ARG A 245 -3.35 15.47 -0.20
N ARG A 246 -4.23 15.12 0.74
CA ARG A 246 -4.01 15.33 2.17
C ARG A 246 -2.78 14.58 2.64
N TRP A 247 -2.64 13.33 2.25
CA TRP A 247 -1.51 12.48 2.62
C TRP A 247 -0.23 12.85 1.87
N LYS A 248 -0.33 13.26 0.62
CA LYS A 248 0.83 13.85 -0.08
C LYS A 248 1.34 15.10 0.64
N ALA A 249 0.43 15.97 1.10
CA ALA A 249 0.81 17.15 1.89
C ALA A 249 1.47 16.78 3.21
N PHE A 250 1.00 15.71 3.89
CA PHE A 250 1.66 15.14 5.06
C PHE A 250 3.08 14.67 4.73
N ILE A 251 3.27 13.84 3.69
CA ILE A 251 4.59 13.34 3.28
C ILE A 251 5.54 14.50 3.00
N SER A 252 5.09 15.54 2.29
CA SER A 252 5.90 16.73 2.02
C SER A 252 6.40 17.44 3.29
N GLN A 253 5.66 17.33 4.41
CA GLN A 253 6.05 17.91 5.68
C GLN A 253 7.07 17.05 6.45
N THR A 254 7.22 15.76 6.12
CA THR A 254 8.16 14.87 6.82
C THR A 254 9.62 15.21 6.53
N GLY A 255 9.90 15.83 5.38
CA GLY A 255 11.25 16.08 4.89
C GLY A 255 11.90 14.84 4.27
N PHE A 256 11.18 13.74 4.16
CA PHE A 256 11.66 12.55 3.47
C PHE A 256 11.46 12.69 1.95
N SER A 257 12.34 12.10 1.18
CA SER A 257 12.30 12.12 -0.27
C SER A 257 12.88 10.85 -0.86
N TYR A 258 12.62 10.60 -2.14
CA TYR A 258 13.29 9.54 -2.89
C TYR A 258 14.81 9.68 -2.80
N PRO A 259 15.59 8.59 -2.71
CA PRO A 259 15.17 7.17 -2.75
C PRO A 259 14.77 6.55 -1.38
N LYS A 260 14.73 7.32 -0.29
CA LYS A 260 14.37 6.80 1.04
C LYS A 260 12.90 6.45 1.16
N ILE A 261 12.06 7.14 0.39
CA ILE A 261 10.64 6.88 0.23
C ILE A 261 10.26 6.97 -1.25
N ALA A 262 9.07 6.50 -1.59
CA ALA A 262 8.51 6.62 -2.93
C ALA A 262 8.43 8.07 -3.44
N ARG A 263 8.43 8.25 -4.75
CA ARG A 263 7.99 9.50 -5.40
C ARG A 263 6.47 9.59 -5.28
N VAL A 264 5.97 10.64 -4.63
CA VAL A 264 4.57 10.75 -4.23
C VAL A 264 3.82 11.73 -5.12
N PHE A 265 2.73 11.27 -5.72
CA PHE A 265 1.88 12.03 -6.62
C PHE A 265 0.44 12.08 -6.11
N ASP A 266 -0.32 13.06 -6.60
CA ASP A 266 -1.76 13.23 -6.39
C ASP A 266 -2.46 13.51 -7.73
N ARG A 267 -3.79 13.60 -7.73
CA ARG A 267 -4.60 13.86 -8.94
C ARG A 267 -4.13 15.07 -9.76
N ARG A 268 -3.59 16.09 -9.11
CA ARG A 268 -3.10 17.33 -9.79
C ARG A 268 -1.74 17.14 -10.47
N SER A 269 -1.06 16.06 -10.17
CA SER A 269 0.28 15.76 -10.69
C SER A 269 0.30 14.53 -11.59
N LEU A 270 -0.82 14.20 -12.23
CA LEU A 270 -0.98 12.99 -13.06
C LEU A 270 0.05 12.92 -14.20
N GLU A 271 0.28 14.01 -14.95
CA GLU A 271 1.30 14.02 -16.00
C GLU A 271 2.72 13.81 -15.45
N ARG A 272 3.00 14.35 -14.27
CA ARG A 272 4.30 14.15 -13.61
C ARG A 272 4.46 12.71 -13.11
N PHE A 273 3.37 12.07 -12.72
CA PHE A 273 3.33 10.66 -12.38
C PHE A 273 3.69 9.79 -13.59
N PHE A 274 3.04 10.02 -14.73
CA PHE A 274 3.39 9.31 -15.97
C PHE A 274 4.84 9.53 -16.36
N HIS A 275 5.29 10.78 -16.36
CA HIS A 275 6.68 11.10 -16.66
C HIS A 275 7.67 10.36 -15.75
N ALA A 276 7.35 10.20 -14.45
CA ALA A 276 8.21 9.50 -13.50
C ALA A 276 8.34 8.01 -13.79
N ILE A 277 7.32 7.37 -14.36
CA ILE A 277 7.35 5.95 -14.75
C ILE A 277 8.00 5.80 -16.13
N GLU A 278 7.62 6.62 -17.10
CA GLU A 278 8.15 6.62 -18.48
C GLU A 278 9.66 6.80 -18.54
N HIS A 279 10.22 7.58 -17.63
CA HIS A 279 11.66 7.89 -17.55
C HIS A 279 12.33 7.27 -16.34
N TRP A 280 11.83 6.12 -15.87
CA TRP A 280 12.34 5.49 -14.67
C TRP A 280 13.85 5.24 -14.67
N ASP A 281 14.37 4.62 -15.72
CA ASP A 281 15.78 4.23 -15.82
C ASP A 281 16.74 5.44 -15.87
N SER A 282 16.30 6.54 -16.48
CA SER A 282 17.09 7.76 -16.57
C SER A 282 17.15 8.58 -15.28
N MET A 283 16.28 8.25 -14.31
CA MET A 283 16.15 8.96 -13.03
C MET A 283 16.79 8.21 -11.85
N THR A 284 17.24 6.98 -12.06
CA THR A 284 17.86 6.14 -11.01
C THR A 284 19.39 6.24 -10.98
N LEU A 285 19.98 6.96 -11.92
CA LEU A 285 21.40 7.31 -11.98
C LEU A 285 21.64 8.68 -11.33
#